data_6e2da108641e18a9b7355c46dcc6c4e2
#
_entry.id   6e2da108641e18a9b7355c46dcc6c4e2
#
_cell.length_a   1.000
_cell.length_b   1.000
_cell.length_c   1.000
_cell.angle_alpha   90.00
_cell.angle_beta   90.00
_cell.angle_gamma   90.00
#
_symmetry.space_group_name_H-M   'P 1'
#
loop_
_entity.id
_entity.type
_entity.pdbx_description
1 polymer ?
#
loop_
_entity_poly.entity_id
_entity_poly.type
_entity_poly.pdbx_seq_one_letter_code
_entity_poly.pdbx_strand_id
1 'polypeptide(L)'
;IILILWKIVCVLGIWSSYILPPPEIVLDTFIKMIYDGSIFLNVYVSVRRILIGFLISSLMAIPLGVLFGVNKKMYEYFKPLFEFMRSTPPLALVPMLILWFGIGEESKIIIIILASFFPIFLNTLKGIKNCDNKLIEVGKSFNLSKKRIFYKIIIPNSMLDIVVGLSLGLGYSFRAIIGAELIAASSGLGYLISDGKDMSRTDVVLVGIL
;
A
#
# COMPACT_ATOMS: atom_id res chain seq x y z
N ILE A 1 0.95 -28.48 -5.48
CA ILE A 1 1.70 -28.96 -4.29
C ILE A 1 1.06 -28.40 -3.02
N ILE A 2 0.90 -27.08 -2.84
CA ILE A 2 0.34 -26.48 -1.60
C ILE A 2 -1.06 -27.01 -1.26
N LEU A 3 -1.98 -27.07 -2.23
CA LEU A 3 -3.34 -27.60 -2.02
C LEU A 3 -3.34 -29.08 -1.62
N ILE A 4 -2.43 -29.89 -2.17
CA ILE A 4 -2.29 -31.30 -1.82
C ILE A 4 -1.80 -31.45 -0.39
N LEU A 5 -0.78 -30.69 0.01
CA LEU A 5 -0.28 -30.66 1.38
C LEU A 5 -1.38 -30.21 2.37
N TRP A 6 -2.12 -29.16 2.04
CA TRP A 6 -3.25 -28.72 2.84
C TRP A 6 -4.30 -29.85 3.00
N LYS A 7 -4.68 -30.49 1.90
CA LYS A 7 -5.62 -31.62 1.96
C LYS A 7 -5.11 -32.77 2.82
N ILE A 8 -3.83 -33.15 2.69
CA ILE A 8 -3.20 -34.20 3.51
C ILE A 8 -3.27 -33.85 5.01
N VAL A 9 -2.91 -32.62 5.39
CA VAL A 9 -2.98 -32.16 6.78
C VAL A 9 -4.40 -32.26 7.34
N CYS A 10 -5.41 -31.90 6.53
CA CYS A 10 -6.81 -32.03 6.93
C CYS A 10 -7.25 -33.50 7.08
N VAL A 11 -6.83 -34.41 6.18
CA VAL A 11 -7.18 -35.83 6.23
C VAL A 11 -6.50 -36.54 7.40
N LEU A 12 -5.27 -36.17 7.73
CA LEU A 12 -4.54 -36.69 8.89
C LEU A 12 -5.14 -36.23 10.24
N GLY A 13 -6.09 -35.29 10.24
CA GLY A 13 -6.74 -34.83 11.47
C GLY A 13 -5.81 -34.10 12.45
N ILE A 14 -4.68 -33.56 11.96
CA ILE A 14 -3.70 -32.80 12.78
C ILE A 14 -4.38 -31.60 13.45
N TRP A 15 -5.26 -30.94 12.70
CA TRP A 15 -6.10 -29.86 13.22
C TRP A 15 -7.58 -30.15 12.92
N SER A 16 -8.46 -29.70 13.82
CA SER A 16 -9.90 -29.84 13.59
C SER A 16 -10.32 -29.05 12.35
N SER A 17 -11.35 -29.52 11.66
CA SER A 17 -11.91 -28.82 10.49
C SER A 17 -12.43 -27.40 10.81
N TYR A 18 -12.60 -27.11 12.08
CA TYR A 18 -12.93 -25.78 12.59
C TYR A 18 -11.73 -24.80 12.50
N ILE A 19 -10.51 -25.29 12.77
CA ILE A 19 -9.29 -24.47 12.71
C ILE A 19 -8.76 -24.41 11.29
N LEU A 20 -8.72 -25.56 10.60
CA LEU A 20 -8.26 -25.66 9.21
C LEU A 20 -9.31 -26.42 8.39
N PRO A 21 -10.29 -25.73 7.81
CA PRO A 21 -11.27 -26.36 6.94
C PRO A 21 -10.62 -26.92 5.66
N PRO A 22 -11.10 -28.06 5.15
CA PRO A 22 -10.59 -28.61 3.91
C PRO A 22 -10.82 -27.67 2.73
N PRO A 23 -9.96 -27.72 1.69
CA PRO A 23 -10.03 -26.84 0.53
C PRO A 23 -11.40 -26.80 -0.15
N GLU A 24 -12.14 -27.91 -0.13
CA GLU A 24 -13.47 -27.99 -0.73
C GLU A 24 -14.48 -27.08 -0.03
N ILE A 25 -14.45 -27.01 1.30
CA ILE A 25 -15.33 -26.14 2.08
C ILE A 25 -15.02 -24.68 1.79
N VAL A 26 -13.73 -24.33 1.72
CA VAL A 26 -13.30 -22.97 1.39
C VAL A 26 -13.71 -22.56 -0.01
N LEU A 27 -13.59 -23.51 -0.98
CA LEU A 27 -14.04 -23.27 -2.35
C LEU A 27 -15.56 -23.10 -2.44
N ASP A 28 -16.33 -23.93 -1.75
CA ASP A 28 -17.79 -23.81 -1.70
C ASP A 28 -18.24 -22.47 -1.09
N THR A 29 -17.59 -22.06 -0.01
CA THR A 29 -17.81 -20.74 0.60
C THR A 29 -17.45 -19.60 -0.35
N PHE A 30 -16.34 -19.69 -1.04
CA PHE A 30 -15.93 -18.71 -2.04
C PHE A 30 -16.97 -18.59 -3.18
N ILE A 31 -17.44 -19.72 -3.70
CA ILE A 31 -18.46 -19.77 -4.75
C ILE A 31 -19.78 -19.14 -4.24
N LYS A 32 -20.22 -19.46 -3.03
CA LYS A 32 -21.41 -18.85 -2.42
C LYS A 32 -21.27 -17.33 -2.30
N MET A 33 -20.11 -16.84 -1.87
CA MET A 33 -19.84 -15.43 -1.74
C MET A 33 -19.72 -14.68 -3.07
N ILE A 34 -19.43 -15.39 -4.17
CA ILE A 34 -19.54 -14.86 -5.53
C ILE A 34 -21.01 -14.70 -5.91
N TYR A 35 -21.84 -15.73 -5.68
CA TYR A 35 -23.27 -15.70 -6.04
C TYR A 35 -24.07 -14.68 -5.25
N ASP A 36 -23.79 -14.48 -3.97
CA ASP A 36 -24.46 -13.48 -3.14
C ASP A 36 -23.88 -12.05 -3.31
N GLY A 37 -22.77 -11.94 -4.05
CA GLY A 37 -22.11 -10.65 -4.34
C GLY A 37 -21.29 -10.06 -3.19
N SER A 38 -21.22 -10.71 -2.03
CA SER A 38 -20.55 -10.18 -0.84
C SER A 38 -19.06 -9.95 -1.05
N ILE A 39 -18.38 -10.87 -1.76
CA ILE A 39 -16.96 -10.72 -2.06
C ILE A 39 -16.69 -9.53 -2.97
N PHE A 40 -17.53 -9.31 -4.00
CA PHE A 40 -17.37 -8.19 -4.92
C PHE A 40 -17.55 -6.86 -4.22
N LEU A 41 -18.52 -6.76 -3.30
CA LEU A 41 -18.74 -5.56 -2.51
C LEU A 41 -17.51 -5.22 -1.66
N ASN A 42 -16.98 -6.20 -0.92
CA ASN A 42 -15.84 -5.99 -0.03
C ASN A 42 -14.56 -5.67 -0.80
N VAL A 43 -14.30 -6.37 -1.92
CA VAL A 43 -13.17 -6.06 -2.83
C VAL A 43 -13.30 -4.64 -3.38
N TYR A 44 -14.46 -4.27 -3.89
CA TYR A 44 -14.71 -2.94 -4.45
C TYR A 44 -14.44 -1.83 -3.43
N VAL A 45 -14.93 -2.00 -2.21
CA VAL A 45 -14.74 -1.02 -1.13
C VAL A 45 -13.26 -0.86 -0.78
N SER A 46 -12.53 -1.96 -0.57
CA SER A 46 -11.10 -1.89 -0.27
C SER A 46 -10.28 -1.30 -1.43
N VAL A 47 -10.54 -1.72 -2.67
CA VAL A 47 -9.85 -1.20 -3.86
C VAL A 47 -10.13 0.29 -4.06
N ARG A 48 -11.38 0.74 -3.87
CA ARG A 48 -11.73 2.16 -3.94
C ARG A 48 -10.95 2.98 -2.92
N ARG A 49 -10.85 2.53 -1.66
CA ARG A 49 -10.06 3.18 -0.61
C ARG A 49 -8.59 3.25 -0.98
N ILE A 50 -8.03 2.14 -1.47
CA ILE A 50 -6.63 2.07 -1.93
C ILE A 50 -6.39 3.10 -3.03
N LEU A 51 -7.22 3.12 -4.07
CA LEU A 51 -7.03 4.03 -5.19
C LEU A 51 -7.09 5.49 -4.75
N ILE A 52 -8.06 5.87 -3.93
CA ILE A 52 -8.18 7.24 -3.42
C ILE A 52 -6.94 7.63 -2.59
N GLY A 53 -6.59 6.84 -1.59
CA GLY A 53 -5.46 7.14 -0.71
C GLY A 53 -4.12 7.14 -1.44
N PHE A 54 -3.90 6.17 -2.34
CA PHE A 54 -2.71 6.08 -3.16
C PHE A 54 -2.56 7.24 -4.15
N LEU A 55 -3.65 7.67 -4.79
CA LEU A 55 -3.63 8.83 -5.70
C LEU A 55 -3.30 10.11 -4.94
N ILE A 56 -3.95 10.36 -3.80
CA ILE A 56 -3.64 11.54 -2.97
C ILE A 56 -2.18 11.50 -2.53
N SER A 57 -1.73 10.36 -2.03
CA SER A 57 -0.34 10.16 -1.62
C SER A 57 0.65 10.42 -2.75
N SER A 58 0.39 9.91 -3.95
CA SER A 58 1.24 10.08 -5.14
C SER A 58 1.30 11.54 -5.58
N LEU A 59 0.16 12.23 -5.58
CA LEU A 59 0.06 13.65 -5.93
C LEU A 59 0.83 14.55 -4.94
N MET A 60 1.00 14.13 -3.71
CA MET A 60 1.80 14.85 -2.71
C MET A 60 3.26 14.41 -2.73
N ALA A 61 3.53 13.10 -2.76
CA ALA A 61 4.86 12.55 -2.59
C ALA A 61 5.78 12.83 -3.79
N ILE A 62 5.26 12.75 -5.02
CA ILE A 62 6.09 12.99 -6.22
C ILE A 62 6.55 14.45 -6.29
N PRO A 63 5.68 15.47 -6.22
CA PRO A 63 6.14 16.87 -6.25
C PRO A 63 7.08 17.21 -5.11
N LEU A 64 6.81 16.71 -3.89
CA LEU A 64 7.71 16.92 -2.76
C LEU A 64 9.05 16.20 -2.97
N GLY A 65 9.05 14.96 -3.46
CA GLY A 65 10.28 14.23 -3.80
C GLY A 65 11.14 14.97 -4.82
N VAL A 66 10.51 15.53 -5.85
CA VAL A 66 11.17 16.39 -6.84
C VAL A 66 11.72 17.66 -6.19
N LEU A 67 10.92 18.39 -5.43
CA LEU A 67 11.29 19.65 -4.76
C LEU A 67 12.52 19.46 -3.85
N PHE A 68 12.49 18.45 -3.01
CA PHE A 68 13.59 18.11 -2.10
C PHE A 68 14.78 17.45 -2.84
N GLY A 69 14.54 16.79 -3.95
CA GLY A 69 15.59 16.23 -4.81
C GLY A 69 16.44 17.29 -5.47
N VAL A 70 15.83 18.36 -5.95
CA VAL A 70 16.52 19.49 -6.58
C VAL A 70 17.21 20.40 -5.54
N ASN A 71 16.63 20.55 -4.36
CA ASN A 71 17.15 21.45 -3.31
C ASN A 71 17.81 20.67 -2.18
N LYS A 72 19.11 20.38 -2.34
CA LYS A 72 19.89 19.62 -1.36
C LYS A 72 19.87 20.24 0.05
N LYS A 73 19.97 21.58 0.16
CA LYS A 73 20.00 22.28 1.46
C LYS A 73 18.66 22.09 2.21
N MET A 74 17.56 22.24 1.49
CA MET A 74 16.23 22.05 2.05
C MET A 74 16.04 20.60 2.52
N TYR A 75 16.49 19.62 1.74
CA TYR A 75 16.41 18.22 2.15
C TYR A 75 17.20 17.94 3.42
N GLU A 76 18.47 18.40 3.51
CA GLU A 76 19.31 18.17 4.70
C GLU A 76 18.69 18.77 5.97
N TYR A 77 18.02 19.91 5.85
CA TYR A 77 17.31 20.54 6.98
C TYR A 77 16.12 19.72 7.46
N PHE A 78 15.30 19.17 6.54
CA PHE A 78 14.10 18.39 6.88
C PHE A 78 14.37 16.90 7.04
N LYS A 79 15.55 16.41 6.70
CA LYS A 79 15.91 14.98 6.75
C LYS A 79 15.61 14.32 8.10
N PRO A 80 15.96 14.90 9.27
CA PRO A 80 15.66 14.29 10.57
C PRO A 80 14.16 14.10 10.79
N LEU A 81 13.33 15.06 10.35
CA LEU A 81 11.88 14.98 10.44
C LEU A 81 11.33 13.82 9.56
N PHE A 82 11.81 13.72 8.32
CA PHE A 82 11.40 12.63 7.44
C PHE A 82 11.83 11.25 7.94
N GLU A 83 13.02 11.13 8.52
CA GLU A 83 13.49 9.89 9.12
C GLU A 83 12.64 9.48 10.33
N PHE A 84 12.29 10.42 11.19
CA PHE A 84 11.38 10.18 12.31
C PHE A 84 10.00 9.72 11.82
N MET A 85 9.37 10.47 10.91
CA MET A 85 8.04 10.13 10.38
C MET A 85 8.03 8.76 9.67
N ARG A 86 9.07 8.43 8.91
CA ARG A 86 9.20 7.16 8.21
C ARG A 86 9.34 5.97 9.15
N SER A 87 9.99 6.17 10.30
CA SER A 87 10.20 5.08 11.27
C SER A 87 8.94 4.73 12.06
N THR A 88 7.93 5.60 12.06
CA THR A 88 6.66 5.35 12.73
C THR A 88 5.81 4.39 11.89
N PRO A 89 5.44 3.19 12.40
CA PRO A 89 4.60 2.26 11.66
C PRO A 89 3.20 2.84 11.46
N PRO A 90 2.70 2.98 10.22
CA PRO A 90 1.37 3.57 9.97
C PRO A 90 0.23 2.85 10.71
N LEU A 91 0.28 1.51 10.79
CA LEU A 91 -0.73 0.70 11.49
C LEU A 91 -0.79 0.97 12.99
N ALA A 92 0.31 1.39 13.62
CA ALA A 92 0.30 1.78 15.04
C ALA A 92 -0.50 3.07 15.29
N LEU A 93 -0.71 3.88 14.25
CA LEU A 93 -1.49 5.12 14.34
C LEU A 93 -3.00 4.90 14.18
N VAL A 94 -3.45 3.69 13.79
CA VAL A 94 -4.89 3.39 13.55
C VAL A 94 -5.76 3.79 14.72
N PRO A 95 -5.50 3.40 15.98
CA PRO A 95 -6.35 3.77 17.10
C PRO A 95 -6.47 5.29 17.29
N MET A 96 -5.37 6.01 17.11
CA MET A 96 -5.34 7.47 17.24
C MET A 96 -6.12 8.15 16.10
N LEU A 97 -6.00 7.65 14.88
CA LEU A 97 -6.75 8.17 13.74
C LEU A 97 -8.25 7.91 13.88
N ILE A 98 -8.65 6.78 14.47
CA ILE A 98 -10.05 6.49 14.80
C ILE A 98 -10.58 7.48 15.83
N LEU A 99 -9.79 7.83 16.84
CA LEU A 99 -10.19 8.83 17.85
C LEU A 99 -10.38 10.23 17.25
N TRP A 100 -9.54 10.60 16.26
CA TRP A 100 -9.60 11.93 15.65
C TRP A 100 -10.61 12.05 14.51
N PHE A 101 -10.74 11.03 13.68
CA PHE A 101 -11.54 11.04 12.44
C PHE A 101 -12.73 10.07 12.48
N GLY A 102 -12.89 9.31 13.58
CA GLY A 102 -13.93 8.29 13.68
C GLY A 102 -13.61 6.99 12.94
N ILE A 103 -14.56 6.03 13.01
CA ILE A 103 -14.48 4.72 12.34
C ILE A 103 -14.77 4.83 10.81
N GLY A 104 -14.90 6.04 10.29
CA GLY A 104 -15.30 6.34 8.89
C GLY A 104 -14.26 5.98 7.83
N GLU A 105 -14.53 6.45 6.62
CA GLU A 105 -13.64 6.30 5.46
C GLU A 105 -12.36 7.12 5.60
N GLU A 106 -12.43 8.26 6.28
CA GLU A 106 -11.33 9.22 6.41
C GLU A 106 -10.12 8.60 7.11
N SER A 107 -10.32 7.96 8.26
CA SER A 107 -9.24 7.28 8.99
C SER A 107 -8.52 6.23 8.14
N LYS A 108 -9.25 5.48 7.32
CA LYS A 108 -8.71 4.44 6.43
C LYS A 108 -7.92 5.04 5.26
N ILE A 109 -8.43 6.11 4.65
CA ILE A 109 -7.73 6.81 3.57
C ILE A 109 -6.44 7.44 4.08
N ILE A 110 -6.45 8.06 5.27
CA ILE A 110 -5.26 8.66 5.89
C ILE A 110 -4.18 7.60 6.15
N ILE A 111 -4.55 6.42 6.62
CA ILE A 111 -3.59 5.31 6.83
C ILE A 111 -2.92 4.90 5.51
N ILE A 112 -3.69 4.81 4.42
CA ILE A 112 -3.14 4.49 3.10
C ILE A 112 -2.17 5.58 2.65
N ILE A 113 -2.53 6.86 2.84
CA ILE A 113 -1.66 7.99 2.51
C ILE A 113 -0.35 7.88 3.27
N LEU A 114 -0.39 7.69 4.59
CA LEU A 114 0.80 7.58 5.43
C LEU A 114 1.69 6.39 5.03
N ALA A 115 1.09 5.25 4.70
CA ALA A 115 1.81 4.04 4.33
C ALA A 115 2.51 4.16 2.97
N SER A 116 1.86 4.80 1.99
CA SER A 116 2.38 4.89 0.62
C SER A 116 3.24 6.13 0.36
N PHE A 117 3.11 7.18 1.17
CA PHE A 117 3.82 8.44 0.97
C PHE A 117 5.34 8.27 0.94
N PHE A 118 5.92 7.68 1.98
CA PHE A 118 7.38 7.60 2.10
C PHE A 118 8.04 6.72 1.04
N PRO A 119 7.53 5.54 0.67
CA PRO A 119 8.04 4.77 -0.45
C PRO A 119 8.09 5.56 -1.75
N ILE A 120 7.02 6.30 -2.07
CA ILE A 120 6.94 7.11 -3.29
C ILE A 120 7.90 8.32 -3.21
N PHE A 121 7.83 9.06 -2.10
CA PHE A 121 8.66 10.24 -1.85
C PHE A 121 10.16 9.93 -1.93
N LEU A 122 10.62 8.91 -1.22
CA LEU A 122 12.04 8.58 -1.13
C LEU A 122 12.61 8.04 -2.44
N ASN A 123 11.84 7.24 -3.18
CA ASN A 123 12.28 6.77 -4.48
C ASN A 123 12.31 7.91 -5.51
N THR A 124 11.31 8.80 -5.50
CA THR A 124 11.33 10.00 -6.34
C THR A 124 12.53 10.89 -6.01
N LEU A 125 12.76 11.17 -4.73
CA LEU A 125 13.91 11.92 -4.23
C LEU A 125 15.23 11.30 -4.70
N LYS A 126 15.37 9.98 -4.56
CA LYS A 126 16.54 9.21 -4.98
C LYS A 126 16.77 9.34 -6.49
N GLY A 127 15.73 9.15 -7.30
CA GLY A 127 15.81 9.27 -8.75
C GLY A 127 16.30 10.64 -9.20
N ILE A 128 15.77 11.71 -8.60
CA ILE A 128 16.19 13.09 -8.90
C ILE A 128 17.65 13.34 -8.49
N LYS A 129 18.07 12.87 -7.30
CA LYS A 129 19.44 13.08 -6.78
C LYS A 129 20.49 12.26 -7.53
N ASN A 130 20.14 11.07 -7.99
CA ASN A 130 21.06 10.13 -8.64
C ASN A 130 21.16 10.34 -10.16
N CYS A 131 20.58 11.43 -10.70
CA CYS A 131 20.79 11.76 -12.11
C CYS A 131 22.28 11.96 -12.37
N ASP A 132 22.81 11.25 -13.39
CA ASP A 132 24.24 11.32 -13.74
C ASP A 132 24.64 12.75 -14.11
N ASN A 133 25.64 13.27 -13.38
CA ASN A 133 26.20 14.59 -13.64
C ASN A 133 26.71 14.74 -15.08
N LYS A 134 27.21 13.67 -15.70
CA LYS A 134 27.63 13.68 -17.10
C LYS A 134 26.51 14.06 -18.05
N LEU A 135 25.29 13.53 -17.82
CA LEU A 135 24.11 13.89 -18.61
C LEU A 135 23.75 15.37 -18.45
N ILE A 136 23.90 15.90 -17.23
CA ILE A 136 23.67 17.32 -16.95
C ILE A 136 24.72 18.19 -17.65
N GLU A 137 25.99 17.76 -17.66
CA GLU A 137 27.10 18.45 -18.36
C GLU A 137 26.89 18.46 -19.87
N VAL A 138 26.48 17.33 -20.46
CA VAL A 138 26.08 17.25 -21.87
C VAL A 138 24.96 18.24 -22.18
N GLY A 139 23.93 18.29 -21.34
CA GLY A 139 22.85 19.29 -21.48
C GLY A 139 23.35 20.73 -21.47
N LYS A 140 24.33 21.04 -20.61
CA LYS A 140 24.97 22.38 -20.56
C LYS A 140 25.81 22.68 -21.81
N SER A 141 26.55 21.68 -22.32
CA SER A 141 27.34 21.82 -23.56
C SER A 141 26.48 22.14 -24.79
N PHE A 142 25.23 21.66 -24.80
CA PHE A 142 24.21 22.06 -25.78
C PHE A 142 23.49 23.36 -25.46
N ASN A 143 24.01 24.18 -24.51
CA ASN A 143 23.40 25.44 -24.07
C ASN A 143 21.93 25.32 -23.66
N LEU A 144 21.52 24.17 -23.10
CA LEU A 144 20.17 24.00 -22.59
C LEU A 144 19.96 24.82 -21.31
N SER A 145 18.83 25.54 -21.23
CA SER A 145 18.45 26.23 -20.00
C SER A 145 18.20 25.24 -18.84
N LYS A 146 18.33 25.70 -17.59
CA LYS A 146 18.10 24.88 -16.38
C LYS A 146 16.74 24.16 -16.42
N LYS A 147 15.68 24.86 -16.90
CA LYS A 147 14.35 24.25 -17.06
C LYS A 147 14.35 23.11 -18.09
N ARG A 148 15.04 23.27 -19.23
CA ARG A 148 15.14 22.23 -20.26
C ARG A 148 15.93 21.03 -19.77
N ILE A 149 17.03 21.24 -19.04
CA ILE A 149 17.80 20.14 -18.42
C ILE A 149 16.92 19.38 -17.43
N PHE A 150 16.15 20.08 -16.61
CA PHE A 150 15.24 19.44 -15.66
C PHE A 150 14.21 18.55 -16.35
N TYR A 151 13.44 19.09 -17.30
CA TYR A 151 12.36 18.33 -17.95
C TYR A 151 12.84 17.30 -18.98
N LYS A 152 13.99 17.53 -19.67
CA LYS A 152 14.46 16.65 -20.72
C LYS A 152 15.51 15.63 -20.28
N ILE A 153 16.16 15.84 -19.13
CA ILE A 153 17.24 14.99 -18.64
C ILE A 153 16.88 14.43 -17.26
N ILE A 154 16.68 15.29 -16.27
CA ILE A 154 16.51 14.85 -14.87
C ILE A 154 15.22 14.06 -14.69
N ILE A 155 14.07 14.59 -15.11
CA ILE A 155 12.78 13.89 -14.97
C ILE A 155 12.75 12.55 -15.70
N PRO A 156 13.10 12.44 -17.00
CA PRO A 156 13.12 11.17 -17.69
C PRO A 156 14.09 10.15 -17.10
N ASN A 157 15.27 10.60 -16.65
CA ASN A 157 16.24 9.72 -15.98
C ASN A 157 15.72 9.17 -14.65
N SER A 158 14.90 9.95 -13.93
CA SER A 158 14.34 9.57 -12.64
C SER A 158 13.08 8.70 -12.75
N MET A 159 12.53 8.50 -13.95
CA MET A 159 11.24 7.84 -14.16
C MET A 159 11.21 6.41 -13.62
N LEU A 160 12.31 5.66 -13.78
CA LEU A 160 12.40 4.30 -13.25
C LEU A 160 12.28 4.26 -11.72
N ASP A 161 13.00 5.15 -11.01
CA ASP A 161 12.89 5.22 -9.56
C ASP A 161 11.50 5.67 -9.11
N ILE A 162 10.85 6.59 -9.84
CA ILE A 162 9.47 7.02 -9.56
C ILE A 162 8.51 5.83 -9.71
N VAL A 163 8.61 5.05 -10.78
CA VAL A 163 7.76 3.87 -11.00
C VAL A 163 8.00 2.81 -9.92
N VAL A 164 9.25 2.57 -9.53
CA VAL A 164 9.56 1.68 -8.38
C VAL A 164 8.92 2.21 -7.11
N GLY A 165 9.00 3.51 -6.84
CA GLY A 165 8.35 4.14 -5.71
C GLY A 165 6.84 3.95 -5.70
N LEU A 166 6.18 4.13 -6.85
CA LEU A 166 4.74 3.90 -7.02
C LEU A 166 4.37 2.44 -6.79
N SER A 167 5.13 1.49 -7.35
CA SER A 167 4.89 0.05 -7.15
C SER A 167 5.01 -0.36 -5.68
N LEU A 168 6.05 0.12 -4.99
CA LEU A 168 6.21 -0.11 -3.56
C LEU A 168 5.09 0.55 -2.76
N GLY A 169 4.75 1.81 -3.06
CA GLY A 169 3.67 2.54 -2.40
C GLY A 169 2.32 1.84 -2.54
N LEU A 170 2.02 1.31 -3.72
CA LEU A 170 0.81 0.52 -3.94
C LEU A 170 0.79 -0.74 -3.07
N GLY A 171 1.88 -1.51 -3.03
CA GLY A 171 1.99 -2.69 -2.18
C GLY A 171 1.84 -2.37 -0.68
N TYR A 172 2.37 -1.24 -0.22
CA TYR A 172 2.16 -0.78 1.16
C TYR A 172 0.72 -0.34 1.42
N SER A 173 0.03 0.24 0.41
CA SER A 173 -1.38 0.61 0.51
C SER A 173 -2.28 -0.60 0.77
N PHE A 174 -2.05 -1.72 0.05
CA PHE A 174 -2.79 -2.97 0.28
C PHE A 174 -2.60 -3.51 1.70
N ARG A 175 -1.36 -3.55 2.19
CA ARG A 175 -1.09 -4.02 3.56
C ARG A 175 -1.72 -3.12 4.63
N ALA A 176 -1.65 -1.80 4.41
CA ALA A 176 -2.17 -0.82 5.35
C ALA A 176 -3.70 -0.87 5.45
N ILE A 177 -4.41 -0.99 4.32
CA ILE A 177 -5.87 -1.03 4.34
C ILE A 177 -6.39 -2.30 4.99
N ILE A 178 -5.83 -3.47 4.68
CA ILE A 178 -6.25 -4.73 5.32
C ILE A 178 -6.08 -4.63 6.84
N GLY A 179 -4.93 -4.13 7.31
CA GLY A 179 -4.70 -3.93 8.74
C GLY A 179 -5.65 -2.93 9.39
N ALA A 180 -5.98 -1.82 8.73
CA ALA A 180 -6.93 -0.84 9.23
C ALA A 180 -8.38 -1.39 9.25
N GLU A 181 -8.76 -2.14 8.22
CA GLU A 181 -10.09 -2.76 8.13
C GLU A 181 -10.29 -3.89 9.15
N LEU A 182 -9.24 -4.63 9.50
CA LEU A 182 -9.28 -5.61 10.59
C LEU A 182 -9.59 -4.99 11.97
N ILE A 183 -9.16 -3.75 12.18
CA ILE A 183 -9.32 -3.09 13.49
C ILE A 183 -10.67 -2.41 13.59
N ALA A 184 -11.12 -1.73 12.55
CA ALA A 184 -12.28 -0.87 12.64
C ALA A 184 -12.94 -0.62 11.27
N ALA A 185 -13.62 -1.62 10.74
CA ALA A 185 -14.40 -1.48 9.52
C ALA A 185 -15.75 -2.19 9.64
N SER A 186 -16.72 -1.74 8.83
CA SER A 186 -18.01 -2.39 8.61
C SER A 186 -18.13 -2.96 7.19
N SER A 187 -17.05 -2.84 6.38
CA SER A 187 -16.97 -3.33 5.00
C SER A 187 -15.53 -3.31 4.52
N GLY A 188 -15.19 -4.17 3.57
CA GLY A 188 -13.87 -4.35 2.99
C GLY A 188 -13.30 -5.73 3.26
N LEU A 189 -12.17 -6.06 2.63
CA LEU A 189 -11.52 -7.37 2.75
C LEU A 189 -11.07 -7.67 4.19
N GLY A 190 -10.49 -6.68 4.87
CA GLY A 190 -10.09 -6.83 6.26
C GLY A 190 -11.30 -7.01 7.20
N TYR A 191 -12.40 -6.31 6.94
CA TYR A 191 -13.67 -6.53 7.64
C TYR A 191 -14.16 -7.97 7.44
N LEU A 192 -14.15 -8.47 6.21
CA LEU A 192 -14.57 -9.84 5.91
C LEU A 192 -13.78 -10.88 6.72
N ILE A 193 -12.47 -10.68 6.85
CA ILE A 193 -11.59 -11.53 7.67
C ILE A 193 -11.96 -11.42 9.16
N SER A 194 -12.17 -10.20 9.67
CA SER A 194 -12.53 -9.98 11.07
C SER A 194 -13.90 -10.55 11.41
N ASP A 195 -14.89 -10.31 10.58
CA ASP A 195 -16.25 -10.82 10.71
C ASP A 195 -16.28 -12.37 10.70
N GLY A 196 -15.57 -12.99 9.76
CA GLY A 196 -15.39 -14.44 9.71
C GLY A 196 -14.73 -14.99 10.99
N LYS A 197 -13.73 -14.30 11.53
CA LYS A 197 -13.08 -14.66 12.80
C LYS A 197 -14.07 -14.56 13.96
N ASP A 198 -14.81 -13.46 14.06
CA ASP A 198 -15.74 -13.20 15.18
C ASP A 198 -16.94 -14.17 15.13
N MET A 199 -17.37 -14.57 13.94
CA MET A 199 -18.38 -15.62 13.74
C MET A 199 -17.80 -17.04 13.82
N SER A 200 -16.50 -17.18 14.09
CA SER A 200 -15.84 -18.48 14.14
C SER A 200 -15.92 -19.27 12.82
N ARG A 201 -15.99 -18.57 11.69
CA ARG A 201 -16.05 -19.12 10.34
C ARG A 201 -14.69 -19.02 9.65
N THR A 202 -13.82 -19.97 9.93
CA THR A 202 -12.46 -20.01 9.37
C THR A 202 -12.47 -20.17 7.84
N ASP A 203 -13.51 -20.76 7.27
CA ASP A 203 -13.72 -20.82 5.83
C ASP A 203 -13.82 -19.42 5.20
N VAL A 204 -14.58 -18.51 5.81
CA VAL A 204 -14.69 -17.09 5.37
C VAL A 204 -13.37 -16.34 5.55
N VAL A 205 -12.68 -16.56 6.67
CA VAL A 205 -11.36 -15.97 6.92
C VAL A 205 -10.37 -16.35 5.82
N LEU A 206 -10.32 -17.64 5.45
CA LEU A 206 -9.44 -18.12 4.39
C LEU A 206 -9.82 -17.54 3.02
N VAL A 207 -11.12 -17.43 2.72
CA VAL A 207 -11.58 -16.76 1.49
C VAL A 207 -11.13 -15.30 1.44
N GLY A 208 -11.17 -14.57 2.56
CA GLY A 208 -10.74 -13.18 2.64
C GLY A 208 -9.20 -12.98 2.52
N ILE A 209 -8.43 -14.03 2.82
CA ILE A 209 -6.96 -14.01 2.72
C ILE A 209 -6.49 -14.36 1.29
N LEU A 210 -7.19 -15.26 0.59
CA LEU A 210 -6.87 -15.74 -0.76
C LEU A 210 -7.27 -14.73 -1.84
#